data_11dd128aa4db72a57dbeceeebc0a2b07
#
_entry.id   11dd128aa4db72a57dbeceeebc0a2b07
#
_cell.length_a   1.000
_cell.length_b   1.000
_cell.length_c   1.000
_cell.angle_alpha   90.00
_cell.angle_beta   90.00
_cell.angle_gamma   90.00
#
_symmetry.space_group_name_H-M   'P 1'
#
loop_
_entity.id
_entity.type
_entity.pdbx_description
1 polymer ?
#
loop_
_entity_poly.entity_id
_entity_poly.type
_entity_poly.pdbx_seq_one_letter_code
_entity_poly.pdbx_strand_id
1 'polypeptide(L)'
;MTELRDPALLDPGFGGDVDRLLAALREQELEFRLSTTLRTPWQQARLWRQSRTRATISDRVVMLRSAGAEYLAHVLESVGPQSGKPVTNALPGMSWHQWGLAVDAYLVVDRVAVWDAAHPGYIALAITAESLGLTSGRSWGDAPHVQARMGQPRDMPLREVSEEMSERFGLSERDWLAKNVGDRRA
;
A
#
# COMPACT_ATOMS: atom_id res chain seq x y z
N MET A 1 1.76 12.22 -7.83
CA MET A 1 1.56 11.64 -6.48
C MET A 1 2.94 11.21 -5.99
N THR A 2 3.38 11.64 -4.80
CA THR A 2 4.69 11.26 -4.25
C THR A 2 4.61 9.80 -3.80
N GLU A 3 5.39 8.92 -4.42
CA GLU A 3 5.52 7.54 -3.97
C GLU A 3 6.42 7.50 -2.72
N LEU A 4 5.94 6.85 -1.68
CA LEU A 4 6.70 6.66 -0.46
C LEU A 4 7.48 5.35 -0.57
N ARG A 5 8.81 5.45 -0.65
CA ARG A 5 9.72 4.31 -0.88
C ARG A 5 10.67 4.08 0.30
N ASP A 6 10.57 4.91 1.33
CA ASP A 6 11.45 4.83 2.50
C ASP A 6 11.07 3.63 3.37
N PRO A 7 11.94 2.62 3.56
CA PRO A 7 11.67 1.49 4.44
C PRO A 7 11.45 1.88 5.91
N ALA A 8 11.97 3.04 6.35
CA ALA A 8 11.75 3.54 7.71
C ALA A 8 10.28 3.92 8.00
N LEU A 9 9.42 3.97 6.97
CA LEU A 9 7.98 4.19 7.12
C LEU A 9 7.19 2.89 7.35
N LEU A 10 7.84 1.73 7.26
CA LEU A 10 7.24 0.43 7.54
C LEU A 10 7.10 0.20 9.05
N ASP A 11 6.23 -0.72 9.43
CA ASP A 11 6.28 -1.33 10.76
C ASP A 11 7.68 -1.92 10.97
N PRO A 12 8.33 -1.69 12.13
CA PRO A 12 9.71 -2.13 12.34
C PRO A 12 9.92 -3.64 12.21
N GLY A 13 8.95 -4.45 12.63
CA GLY A 13 9.01 -5.91 12.49
C GLY A 13 8.93 -6.33 11.03
N PHE A 14 7.97 -5.78 10.29
CA PHE A 14 7.81 -6.04 8.87
C PHE A 14 8.96 -5.47 8.03
N GLY A 15 9.53 -4.32 8.41
CA GLY A 15 10.73 -3.78 7.79
C GLY A 15 11.91 -4.76 7.85
N GLY A 16 12.12 -5.41 9.01
CA GLY A 16 13.12 -6.47 9.15
C GLY A 16 12.83 -7.70 8.28
N ASP A 17 11.55 -8.05 8.09
CA ASP A 17 11.15 -9.14 7.17
C ASP A 17 11.45 -8.77 5.71
N VAL A 18 11.19 -7.54 5.30
CA VAL A 18 11.50 -7.02 3.96
C VAL A 18 13.00 -7.03 3.71
N ASP A 19 13.83 -6.63 4.67
CA ASP A 19 15.29 -6.68 4.54
C ASP A 19 15.79 -8.11 4.33
N ARG A 20 15.23 -9.09 5.09
CA ARG A 20 15.54 -10.52 4.91
C ARG A 20 15.11 -11.04 3.53
N LEU A 21 13.94 -10.64 3.07
CA LEU A 21 13.44 -10.99 1.74
C LEU A 21 14.37 -10.48 0.64
N LEU A 22 14.75 -9.21 0.69
CA LEU A 22 15.64 -8.61 -0.30
C LEU A 22 17.05 -9.23 -0.26
N ALA A 23 17.54 -9.61 0.93
CA ALA A 23 18.82 -10.31 1.08
C ALA A 23 18.77 -11.71 0.44
N ALA A 24 17.75 -12.50 0.75
CA ALA A 24 17.57 -13.85 0.20
C ALA A 24 17.38 -13.83 -1.34
N LEU A 25 16.77 -12.79 -1.90
CA LEU A 25 16.67 -12.62 -3.35
C LEU A 25 18.03 -12.27 -3.98
N ARG A 26 18.85 -11.44 -3.32
CA ARG A 26 20.22 -11.15 -3.81
C ARG A 26 21.11 -12.39 -3.80
N GLU A 27 20.97 -13.29 -2.84
CA GLU A 27 21.66 -14.59 -2.83
C GLU A 27 21.29 -15.48 -4.04
N GLN A 28 20.11 -15.24 -4.63
CA GLN A 28 19.65 -15.88 -5.87
C GLN A 28 20.02 -15.07 -7.13
N GLU A 29 20.91 -14.09 -7.02
CA GLU A 29 21.31 -13.18 -8.11
C GLU A 29 20.13 -12.33 -8.66
N LEU A 30 19.10 -12.09 -7.86
CA LEU A 30 17.93 -11.30 -8.22
C LEU A 30 17.96 -9.95 -7.49
N GLU A 31 18.06 -8.85 -8.24
CA GLU A 31 18.00 -7.51 -7.70
C GLU A 31 16.56 -7.00 -7.71
N PHE A 32 15.94 -6.83 -6.52
CA PHE A 32 14.66 -6.17 -6.36
C PHE A 32 14.84 -4.82 -5.66
N ARG A 33 14.03 -3.84 -6.06
CA ARG A 33 13.96 -2.52 -5.41
C ARG A 33 12.53 -2.18 -5.05
N LEU A 34 12.34 -1.52 -3.92
CA LEU A 34 11.03 -1.09 -3.46
C LEU A 34 10.51 0.07 -4.33
N SER A 35 9.28 -0.05 -4.79
CA SER A 35 8.56 1.01 -5.50
C SER A 35 7.58 1.72 -4.58
N THR A 36 6.93 0.98 -3.67
CA THR A 36 6.00 1.51 -2.68
C THR A 36 6.25 0.83 -1.33
N THR A 37 6.34 1.61 -0.27
CA THR A 37 6.35 1.13 1.11
C THR A 37 5.03 1.52 1.79
N LEU A 38 4.99 2.67 2.43
CA LEU A 38 3.78 3.21 3.01
C LEU A 38 2.93 3.90 1.93
N ARG A 39 1.60 3.86 2.10
CA ARG A 39 0.63 4.60 1.29
C ARG A 39 -0.30 5.34 2.24
N THR A 40 -0.43 6.66 2.09
CA THR A 40 -1.38 7.41 2.92
C THR A 40 -2.83 7.06 2.58
N PRO A 41 -3.79 7.25 3.51
CA PRO A 41 -5.21 7.07 3.20
C PRO A 41 -5.69 7.95 2.04
N TRP A 42 -5.15 9.16 1.86
CA TRP A 42 -5.45 10.03 0.71
C TRP A 42 -4.91 9.48 -0.61
N GLN A 43 -3.70 8.90 -0.61
CA GLN A 43 -3.17 8.22 -1.80
C GLN A 43 -4.06 7.04 -2.18
N GLN A 44 -4.48 6.24 -1.20
CA GLN A 44 -5.41 5.13 -1.42
C GLN A 44 -6.76 5.61 -1.94
N ALA A 45 -7.29 6.69 -1.39
CA ALA A 45 -8.55 7.30 -1.84
C ALA A 45 -8.47 7.74 -3.31
N ARG A 46 -7.36 8.36 -3.73
CA ARG A 46 -7.15 8.74 -5.14
C ARG A 46 -7.14 7.51 -6.05
N LEU A 47 -6.42 6.45 -5.69
CA LEU A 47 -6.39 5.20 -6.45
C LEU A 47 -7.77 4.55 -6.52
N TRP A 48 -8.49 4.52 -5.39
CA TRP A 48 -9.83 3.94 -5.34
C TRP A 48 -10.83 4.75 -6.18
N ARG A 49 -10.74 6.08 -6.22
CA ARG A 49 -11.67 6.94 -6.99
C ARG A 49 -11.50 6.84 -8.50
N GLN A 50 -10.40 6.30 -9.00
CA GLN A 50 -10.18 6.17 -10.45
C GLN A 50 -11.29 5.35 -11.11
N SER A 51 -11.88 5.88 -12.18
CA SER A 51 -13.00 5.29 -12.96
C SER A 51 -14.31 5.08 -12.18
N ARG A 52 -14.46 5.60 -10.98
CA ARG A 52 -15.71 5.48 -10.23
C ARG A 52 -16.62 6.68 -10.47
N THR A 53 -17.91 6.40 -10.60
CA THR A 53 -18.93 7.44 -10.76
C THR A 53 -19.13 8.23 -9.47
N ARG A 54 -19.69 9.43 -9.59
CA ARG A 54 -20.06 10.24 -8.41
C ARG A 54 -21.04 9.50 -7.51
N ALA A 55 -22.01 8.79 -8.09
CA ALA A 55 -22.97 7.99 -7.33
C ALA A 55 -22.27 6.91 -6.51
N THR A 56 -21.38 6.11 -7.13
CA THR A 56 -20.61 5.08 -6.43
C THR A 56 -19.78 5.66 -5.28
N ILE A 57 -19.19 6.85 -5.46
CA ILE A 57 -18.39 7.50 -4.42
C ILE A 57 -19.30 7.97 -3.29
N SER A 58 -20.43 8.61 -3.61
CA SER A 58 -21.42 9.07 -2.61
C SER A 58 -21.94 7.91 -1.77
N ASP A 59 -22.32 6.80 -2.41
CA ASP A 59 -22.82 5.61 -1.72
C ASP A 59 -21.78 5.06 -0.73
N ARG A 60 -20.50 5.06 -1.11
CA ARG A 60 -19.42 4.62 -0.22
C ARG A 60 -19.18 5.55 0.94
N VAL A 61 -19.26 6.87 0.72
CA VAL A 61 -19.16 7.86 1.78
C VAL A 61 -20.31 7.69 2.79
N VAL A 62 -21.53 7.53 2.31
CA VAL A 62 -22.70 7.26 3.17
C VAL A 62 -22.51 5.97 3.97
N MET A 63 -22.06 4.90 3.32
CA MET A 63 -21.80 3.63 3.98
C MET A 63 -20.73 3.76 5.08
N LEU A 64 -19.62 4.44 4.82
CA LEU A 64 -18.56 4.67 5.81
C LEU A 64 -19.07 5.46 7.02
N ARG A 65 -19.84 6.53 6.80
CA ARG A 65 -20.46 7.31 7.88
C ARG A 65 -21.44 6.47 8.70
N SER A 66 -22.30 5.72 8.04
CA SER A 66 -23.26 4.83 8.71
C SER A 66 -22.58 3.76 9.57
N ALA A 67 -21.33 3.38 9.23
CA ALA A 67 -20.51 2.45 10.01
C ALA A 67 -19.64 3.14 11.07
N GLY A 68 -19.81 4.45 11.30
CA GLY A 68 -19.01 5.23 12.25
C GLY A 68 -17.57 5.53 11.78
N ALA A 69 -17.28 5.36 10.50
CA ALA A 69 -15.94 5.55 9.92
C ALA A 69 -15.79 6.98 9.31
N GLU A 70 -16.02 8.00 10.13
CA GLU A 70 -16.06 9.41 9.70
C GLU A 70 -14.76 9.89 9.05
N TYR A 71 -13.60 9.50 9.60
CA TYR A 71 -12.30 9.87 9.05
C TYR A 71 -12.10 9.29 7.64
N LEU A 72 -12.42 8.02 7.43
CA LEU A 72 -12.29 7.39 6.12
C LEU A 72 -13.24 8.01 5.09
N ALA A 73 -14.46 8.37 5.51
CA ALA A 73 -15.42 9.10 4.69
C ALA A 73 -14.88 10.49 4.29
N HIS A 74 -14.35 11.24 5.27
CA HIS A 74 -13.72 12.55 5.04
C HIS A 74 -12.56 12.44 4.04
N VAL A 75 -11.63 11.49 4.24
CA VAL A 75 -10.50 11.25 3.33
C VAL A 75 -10.99 10.94 1.92
N LEU A 76 -11.99 10.08 1.79
CA LEU A 76 -12.54 9.69 0.49
C LEU A 76 -13.17 10.89 -0.24
N GLU A 77 -13.84 11.79 0.45
CA GLU A 77 -14.43 13.02 -0.13
C GLU A 77 -13.36 14.04 -0.52
N SER A 78 -12.35 14.25 0.33
CA SER A 78 -11.39 15.35 0.24
C SER A 78 -10.48 15.31 -0.99
N VAL A 79 -10.23 14.12 -1.56
CA VAL A 79 -9.25 13.97 -2.66
C VAL A 79 -9.75 14.39 -4.04
N GLY A 80 -11.01 14.76 -4.17
CA GLY A 80 -11.60 15.23 -5.44
C GLY A 80 -11.72 14.15 -6.53
N PRO A 81 -12.16 14.52 -7.74
CA PRO A 81 -12.28 13.61 -8.88
C PRO A 81 -10.93 13.02 -9.31
N GLN A 82 -10.94 11.77 -9.74
CA GLN A 82 -9.76 11.10 -10.27
C GLN A 82 -10.09 10.45 -11.62
N SER A 83 -9.17 10.58 -12.58
CA SER A 83 -9.23 9.89 -13.88
C SER A 83 -8.31 8.68 -13.87
N GLY A 84 -8.44 7.81 -14.87
CA GLY A 84 -7.60 6.64 -15.05
C GLY A 84 -8.39 5.33 -14.96
N LYS A 85 -7.70 4.21 -15.20
CA LYS A 85 -8.31 2.87 -15.09
C LYS A 85 -8.49 2.48 -13.62
N PRO A 86 -9.45 1.60 -13.28
CA PRO A 86 -9.53 1.02 -11.93
C PRO A 86 -8.24 0.29 -11.58
N VAL A 87 -7.66 0.59 -10.43
CA VAL A 87 -6.39 -0.01 -9.99
C VAL A 87 -6.51 -0.72 -8.64
N THR A 88 -7.56 -0.43 -7.87
CA THR A 88 -7.78 -1.08 -6.57
C THR A 88 -9.24 -1.10 -6.17
N ASN A 89 -9.64 -2.12 -5.44
CA ASN A 89 -10.93 -2.20 -4.76
C ASN A 89 -10.85 -1.85 -3.26
N ALA A 90 -9.63 -1.73 -2.72
CA ALA A 90 -9.42 -1.40 -1.32
C ALA A 90 -9.73 0.09 -1.06
N LEU A 91 -10.68 0.37 -0.18
CA LEU A 91 -10.97 1.69 0.37
C LEU A 91 -9.79 2.20 1.22
N PRO A 92 -9.73 3.51 1.55
CA PRO A 92 -8.83 4.00 2.58
C PRO A 92 -8.91 3.16 3.85
N GLY A 93 -7.78 2.84 4.45
CA GLY A 93 -7.66 1.95 5.61
C GLY A 93 -7.68 0.46 5.29
N MET A 94 -8.15 0.06 4.10
CA MET A 94 -8.36 -1.35 3.71
C MET A 94 -7.19 -2.00 2.96
N SER A 95 -6.03 -1.38 2.94
CA SER A 95 -4.81 -1.94 2.35
C SER A 95 -3.69 -1.94 3.39
N TRP A 96 -2.95 -3.03 3.49
CA TRP A 96 -1.82 -3.15 4.41
C TRP A 96 -0.71 -2.12 4.18
N HIS A 97 -0.66 -1.49 3.03
CA HIS A 97 0.23 -0.34 2.80
C HIS A 97 -0.03 0.83 3.75
N GLN A 98 -1.29 1.08 4.18
CA GLN A 98 -1.58 2.15 5.15
C GLN A 98 -1.15 1.78 6.57
N TRP A 99 -0.93 0.50 6.81
CA TRP A 99 -0.48 -0.03 8.10
C TRP A 99 1.04 -0.16 8.19
N GLY A 100 1.76 0.09 7.08
CA GLY A 100 3.19 -0.17 6.97
C GLY A 100 3.53 -1.66 6.92
N LEU A 101 2.57 -2.50 6.51
CA LEU A 101 2.64 -3.96 6.51
C LEU A 101 2.58 -4.56 5.09
N ALA A 102 2.82 -3.75 4.07
CA ALA A 102 2.96 -4.19 2.69
C ALA A 102 3.98 -3.34 1.93
N VAL A 103 4.62 -3.96 0.95
CA VAL A 103 5.51 -3.32 -0.02
C VAL A 103 5.18 -3.78 -1.43
N ASP A 104 5.44 -2.90 -2.41
CA ASP A 104 5.54 -3.28 -3.81
C ASP A 104 7.01 -3.20 -4.22
N ALA A 105 7.52 -4.23 -4.92
CA ALA A 105 8.89 -4.31 -5.38
C ALA A 105 8.96 -4.60 -6.88
N TYR A 106 9.94 -4.05 -7.57
CA TYR A 106 10.20 -4.32 -8.97
C TYR A 106 11.58 -4.96 -9.16
N LEU A 107 11.65 -5.85 -10.15
CA LEU A 107 12.89 -6.50 -10.54
C LEU A 107 13.77 -5.52 -11.35
N VAL A 108 15.07 -5.59 -11.15
CA VAL A 108 16.08 -4.87 -11.94
C VAL A 108 16.92 -5.87 -12.72
N VAL A 109 16.93 -5.74 -14.05
CA VAL A 109 17.80 -6.53 -14.95
C VAL A 109 18.59 -5.54 -15.79
N ASP A 110 19.91 -5.69 -15.84
CA ASP A 110 20.81 -4.80 -16.57
C ASP A 110 20.58 -3.31 -16.28
N ARG A 111 20.31 -2.95 -15.01
CA ARG A 111 19.97 -1.60 -14.52
C ARG A 111 18.62 -1.06 -15.01
N VAL A 112 17.80 -1.89 -15.64
CA VAL A 112 16.47 -1.53 -16.13
C VAL A 112 15.41 -2.12 -15.23
N ALA A 113 14.38 -1.32 -14.88
CA ALA A 113 13.23 -1.81 -14.13
C ALA A 113 12.35 -2.71 -15.01
N VAL A 114 12.12 -3.93 -14.57
CA VAL A 114 11.27 -4.93 -15.22
C VAL A 114 9.98 -5.07 -14.42
N TRP A 115 8.84 -4.76 -15.05
CA TRP A 115 7.49 -4.83 -14.46
C TRP A 115 6.65 -5.97 -15.02
N ASP A 116 7.24 -6.79 -15.90
CA ASP A 116 6.54 -7.94 -16.47
C ASP A 116 6.29 -9.00 -15.40
N ALA A 117 5.05 -9.12 -14.95
CA ALA A 117 4.60 -10.09 -13.96
C ALA A 117 4.83 -11.57 -14.37
N ALA A 118 5.04 -11.82 -15.67
CA ALA A 118 5.38 -13.16 -16.20
C ALA A 118 6.86 -13.49 -16.04
N HIS A 119 7.73 -12.50 -15.76
CA HIS A 119 9.17 -12.75 -15.59
C HIS A 119 9.43 -13.73 -14.44
N PRO A 120 10.32 -14.74 -14.62
CA PRO A 120 10.61 -15.75 -13.60
C PRO A 120 11.04 -15.17 -12.24
N GLY A 121 11.66 -13.98 -12.22
CA GLY A 121 12.03 -13.29 -11.00
C GLY A 121 10.84 -13.03 -10.07
N TYR A 122 9.63 -12.74 -10.59
CA TYR A 122 8.44 -12.56 -9.77
C TYR A 122 7.89 -13.88 -9.20
N ILE A 123 8.20 -15.01 -9.82
CA ILE A 123 7.94 -16.34 -9.25
C ILE A 123 8.88 -16.54 -8.05
N ALA A 124 10.16 -16.24 -8.21
CA ALA A 124 11.14 -16.32 -7.13
C ALA A 124 10.80 -15.38 -5.97
N LEU A 125 10.37 -14.13 -6.25
CA LEU A 125 9.88 -13.21 -5.22
C LEU A 125 8.77 -13.85 -4.39
N ALA A 126 7.76 -14.43 -5.05
CA ALA A 126 6.64 -15.05 -4.37
C ALA A 126 7.07 -16.24 -3.50
N ILE A 127 7.86 -17.16 -4.04
CA ILE A 127 8.36 -18.35 -3.31
C ILE A 127 9.22 -17.94 -2.12
N THR A 128 10.12 -16.96 -2.30
CA THR A 128 11.00 -16.48 -1.22
C THR A 128 10.20 -15.79 -0.13
N ALA A 129 9.24 -14.93 -0.50
CA ALA A 129 8.35 -14.28 0.47
C ALA A 129 7.58 -15.31 1.31
N GLU A 130 6.98 -16.31 0.67
CA GLU A 130 6.21 -17.36 1.34
C GLU A 130 7.08 -18.24 2.24
N SER A 131 8.33 -18.53 1.85
CA SER A 131 9.28 -19.28 2.68
C SER A 131 9.66 -18.52 3.96
N LEU A 132 9.62 -17.20 3.93
CA LEU A 132 9.85 -16.33 5.08
C LEU A 132 8.57 -16.06 5.90
N GLY A 133 7.45 -16.69 5.55
CA GLY A 133 6.18 -16.53 6.24
C GLY A 133 5.40 -15.27 5.84
N LEU A 134 5.80 -14.59 4.77
CA LEU A 134 5.08 -13.45 4.18
C LEU A 134 4.01 -13.94 3.19
N THR A 135 3.18 -13.02 2.74
CA THR A 135 2.15 -13.29 1.73
C THR A 135 2.49 -12.54 0.44
N SER A 136 2.60 -13.26 -0.68
CA SER A 136 2.77 -12.67 -2.01
C SER A 136 1.44 -12.33 -2.66
N GLY A 137 1.38 -11.21 -3.38
CA GLY A 137 0.23 -10.79 -4.18
C GLY A 137 0.03 -11.56 -5.47
N ARG A 138 0.97 -12.44 -5.84
CA ARG A 138 0.94 -13.20 -7.09
C ARG A 138 -0.36 -14.02 -7.25
N SER A 139 -0.87 -14.59 -6.18
CA SER A 139 -2.08 -15.44 -6.21
C SER A 139 -3.36 -14.69 -6.62
N TRP A 140 -3.38 -13.37 -6.50
CA TRP A 140 -4.49 -12.51 -6.94
C TRP A 140 -4.11 -11.53 -8.06
N GLY A 141 -2.98 -11.80 -8.77
CA GLY A 141 -2.57 -11.06 -9.95
C GLY A 141 -1.75 -9.80 -9.69
N ASP A 142 -1.28 -9.59 -8.47
CA ASP A 142 -0.42 -8.48 -8.08
C ASP A 142 1.00 -8.98 -7.76
N ALA A 143 1.74 -9.31 -8.80
CA ALA A 143 3.06 -9.96 -8.67
C ALA A 143 4.11 -9.14 -7.90
N PRO A 144 4.15 -7.80 -7.99
CA PRO A 144 5.07 -6.96 -7.22
C PRO A 144 4.78 -6.92 -5.71
N HIS A 145 3.56 -7.25 -5.29
CA HIS A 145 3.08 -7.04 -3.93
C HIS A 145 3.53 -8.13 -2.96
N VAL A 146 4.04 -7.70 -1.80
CA VAL A 146 4.33 -8.58 -0.65
C VAL A 146 3.82 -7.91 0.62
N GLN A 147 3.16 -8.68 1.49
CA GLN A 147 2.62 -8.20 2.76
C GLN A 147 2.93 -9.16 3.92
N ALA A 148 2.80 -8.67 5.15
CA ALA A 148 2.86 -9.49 6.34
C ALA A 148 1.78 -10.58 6.30
N ARG A 149 2.09 -11.75 6.89
CA ARG A 149 1.14 -12.87 6.98
C ARG A 149 0.13 -12.61 8.09
N MET A 150 -0.98 -11.99 7.75
CA MET A 150 -2.08 -11.71 8.66
C MET A 150 -3.39 -11.60 7.85
N GLY A 151 -4.53 -11.49 8.53
CA GLY A 151 -5.84 -11.31 7.91
C GLY A 151 -5.92 -10.10 6.99
N GLN A 152 -7.11 -9.69 6.64
CA GLN A 152 -7.32 -8.50 5.82
C GLN A 152 -7.75 -7.32 6.70
N PRO A 153 -7.35 -6.08 6.43
CA PRO A 153 -7.86 -4.92 7.16
C PRO A 153 -9.39 -4.81 7.10
N ARG A 154 -10.01 -5.35 6.05
CA ARG A 154 -11.46 -5.40 5.88
C ARG A 154 -12.19 -6.32 6.88
N ASP A 155 -11.45 -7.17 7.59
CA ASP A 155 -12.00 -8.07 8.61
C ASP A 155 -12.14 -7.35 9.96
N MET A 156 -11.59 -6.14 10.07
CA MET A 156 -11.71 -5.26 11.23
C MET A 156 -12.97 -4.38 11.12
N PRO A 157 -13.59 -4.01 12.25
CA PRO A 157 -14.68 -3.03 12.23
C PRO A 157 -14.25 -1.71 11.60
N LEU A 158 -15.03 -1.18 10.66
CA LEU A 158 -14.71 0.06 9.93
C LEU A 158 -14.44 1.25 10.85
N ARG A 159 -15.15 1.32 11.98
CA ARG A 159 -14.94 2.35 13.00
C ARG A 159 -13.52 2.28 13.57
N GLU A 160 -13.06 1.10 13.97
CA GLU A 160 -11.74 0.91 14.55
C GLU A 160 -10.64 1.25 13.53
N VAL A 161 -10.80 0.82 12.28
CA VAL A 161 -9.89 1.20 11.18
C VAL A 161 -9.86 2.70 10.98
N SER A 162 -11.02 3.37 11.09
CA SER A 162 -11.13 4.81 10.92
C SER A 162 -10.42 5.57 12.04
N GLU A 163 -10.57 5.13 13.28
CA GLU A 163 -9.91 5.68 14.46
C GLU A 163 -8.38 5.53 14.34
N GLU A 164 -7.89 4.31 14.04
CA GLU A 164 -6.45 4.04 13.86
C GLU A 164 -5.83 4.87 12.71
N MET A 165 -6.51 4.97 11.57
CA MET A 165 -6.02 5.78 10.46
C MET A 165 -5.98 7.27 10.80
N SER A 166 -6.95 7.77 11.58
CA SER A 166 -6.98 9.14 12.06
C SER A 166 -5.82 9.44 13.01
N GLU A 167 -5.51 8.52 13.92
CA GLU A 167 -4.39 8.66 14.86
C GLU A 167 -3.04 8.64 14.12
N ARG A 168 -2.86 7.74 13.17
CA ARG A 168 -1.63 7.61 12.38
C ARG A 168 -1.36 8.79 11.46
N PHE A 169 -2.37 9.28 10.78
CA PHE A 169 -2.19 10.21 9.66
C PHE A 169 -2.69 11.61 9.95
N GLY A 170 -3.46 11.83 11.02
CA GLY A 170 -4.07 13.12 11.33
C GLY A 170 -5.08 13.55 10.26
N LEU A 171 -5.44 14.83 10.27
CA LEU A 171 -6.51 15.38 9.41
C LEU A 171 -6.01 15.96 8.08
N SER A 172 -4.69 16.05 7.87
CA SER A 172 -4.09 16.69 6.70
C SER A 172 -2.94 15.87 6.13
N GLU A 173 -3.07 15.45 4.87
CA GLU A 173 -1.99 14.77 4.16
C GLU A 173 -0.72 15.62 4.07
N ARG A 174 -0.89 16.92 3.84
CA ARG A 174 0.22 17.87 3.74
C ARG A 174 1.03 17.91 5.02
N ASP A 175 0.36 18.02 6.15
CA ASP A 175 1.01 18.14 7.46
C ASP A 175 1.68 16.83 7.84
N TRP A 176 1.02 15.71 7.54
CA TRP A 176 1.62 14.40 7.75
C TRP A 176 2.88 14.21 6.91
N LEU A 177 2.85 14.54 5.61
CA LEU A 177 4.02 14.47 4.73
C LEU A 177 5.16 15.38 5.20
N ALA A 178 4.86 16.61 5.59
CA ALA A 178 5.85 17.54 6.10
C ALA A 178 6.56 17.01 7.35
N LYS A 179 5.82 16.36 8.25
CA LYS A 179 6.35 15.80 9.50
C LYS A 179 7.16 14.52 9.29
N ASN A 180 6.70 13.60 8.43
CA ASN A 180 7.22 12.23 8.36
C ASN A 180 8.15 11.99 7.17
N VAL A 181 7.99 12.75 6.08
CA VAL A 181 8.80 12.61 4.87
C VAL A 181 9.84 13.72 4.78
N GLY A 182 9.52 14.91 5.33
CA GLY A 182 10.43 16.05 5.50
C GLY A 182 11.14 16.47 4.21
N ASP A 183 11.92 17.52 4.30
CA ASP A 183 12.81 17.94 3.20
C ASP A 183 14.09 17.08 3.19
N ARG A 184 13.93 15.74 3.09
CA ARG A 184 15.06 14.81 2.93
C ARG A 184 15.70 14.87 1.55
N ARG A 185 15.49 15.97 0.84
CA ARG A 185 16.18 16.33 -0.40
C ARG A 185 17.33 17.29 -0.08
N ALA A 186 18.25 16.83 0.74
CA ALA A 186 19.56 17.48 0.88
C ALA A 186 20.65 16.49 0.47
#